data_2283f2a5dd0714e40f7fa9b9b231ca75
#
_entry.id   2283f2a5dd0714e40f7fa9b9b231ca75
#
_cell.length_a   1.000
_cell.length_b   1.000
_cell.length_c   1.000
_cell.angle_alpha   90.00
_cell.angle_beta   90.00
_cell.angle_gamma   90.00
#
_symmetry.space_group_name_H-M   'P 1'
#
loop_
_entity.id
_entity.type
_entity.pdbx_description
1 polymer ?
#
loop_
_entity_poly.entity_id
_entity_poly.type
_entity_poly.pdbx_seq_one_letter_code
_entity_poly.pdbx_strand_id
1 'polypeptide(L)'
;MIPYASVAIKTAGAVTAAALLGMGVVSAAPSPSPSPTAAGNPQQQQGDNNARHHDRRAIRRAVIESEADVLGTRPEALVKALKDGKTVAELAKAKGLTKAQFTARLLVDLTLRLDRLVDNKVITPAQAKKVLAHIAGGHVPFWNGIHLRK
;
A
#
# COMPACT_ATOMS: atom_id res chain seq x y z
N MET A 1 5.98 27.42 -26.59
CA MET A 1 7.23 27.58 -25.84
C MET A 1 6.88 27.95 -24.42
N ILE A 2 6.96 27.02 -23.48
CA ILE A 2 6.68 27.23 -22.07
C ILE A 2 7.99 26.89 -21.31
N PRO A 3 8.59 27.83 -20.56
CA PRO A 3 9.85 27.58 -19.89
C PRO A 3 9.66 26.75 -18.62
N TYR A 4 10.47 25.72 -18.49
CA TYR A 4 10.61 24.93 -17.29
C TYR A 4 11.31 25.76 -16.20
N ALA A 5 10.61 26.03 -15.11
CA ALA A 5 11.21 26.60 -13.90
C ALA A 5 11.77 25.46 -13.02
N SER A 6 13.09 25.38 -12.97
CA SER A 6 13.81 24.51 -12.04
C SER A 6 13.72 25.07 -10.63
N VAL A 7 13.09 24.35 -9.72
CA VAL A 7 13.15 24.64 -8.29
C VAL A 7 14.20 23.75 -7.66
N ALA A 8 15.34 24.36 -7.35
CA ALA A 8 16.39 23.75 -6.54
C ALA A 8 16.10 24.00 -5.06
N ILE A 9 15.82 22.96 -4.30
CA ILE A 9 15.72 23.03 -2.84
C ILE A 9 17.03 22.48 -2.25
N LYS A 10 17.86 23.41 -1.81
CA LYS A 10 19.00 23.16 -0.91
C LYS A 10 18.45 23.10 0.52
N THR A 11 18.62 22.00 1.23
CA THR A 11 18.56 21.99 2.69
C THR A 11 19.80 21.32 3.23
N ALA A 12 20.69 22.17 3.75
CA ALA A 12 21.75 21.77 4.65
C ALA A 12 21.19 21.88 6.09
N GLY A 13 21.41 20.89 6.91
CA GLY A 13 20.97 20.90 8.31
C GLY A 13 21.82 19.96 9.14
N ALA A 14 22.64 20.55 9.91
CA ALA A 14 23.75 20.27 10.78
C ALA A 14 23.55 19.13 11.77
N VAL A 15 24.66 18.42 11.95
CA VAL A 15 24.99 17.43 12.99
C VAL A 15 25.24 18.14 14.32
N THR A 16 24.69 17.66 15.40
CA THR A 16 25.18 17.96 16.75
C THR A 16 25.39 16.65 17.52
N ALA A 17 26.66 16.32 17.70
CA ALA A 17 27.12 15.30 18.62
C ALA A 17 27.18 15.88 20.04
N ALA A 18 26.67 15.18 21.03
CA ALA A 18 26.97 15.38 22.43
C ALA A 18 27.34 14.06 23.07
N ALA A 19 28.61 13.90 23.33
CA ALA A 19 29.19 12.85 24.15
C ALA A 19 29.08 13.26 25.62
N LEU A 20 28.58 12.40 26.49
CA LEU A 20 28.81 12.47 27.94
C LEU A 20 29.23 11.11 28.46
N LEU A 21 30.50 11.05 28.81
CA LEU A 21 31.11 10.02 29.61
C LEU A 21 30.58 10.11 31.07
N GLY A 22 30.06 9.02 31.56
CA GLY A 22 29.73 8.84 33.00
C GLY A 22 30.16 7.46 33.44
N MET A 23 31.35 7.39 34.08
CA MET A 23 31.81 6.22 34.83
C MET A 23 30.99 6.12 36.14
N GLY A 24 30.47 4.93 36.46
CA GLY A 24 29.82 4.65 37.73
C GLY A 24 29.80 3.17 38.02
N VAL A 25 30.56 2.80 39.02
CA VAL A 25 30.96 1.49 39.55
C VAL A 25 29.82 0.56 39.98
N VAL A 26 30.04 -0.70 39.68
CA VAL A 26 29.80 -1.98 40.39
C VAL A 26 28.78 -1.99 41.55
N SER A 27 27.76 -2.86 41.37
CA SER A 27 27.29 -3.70 42.47
C SER A 27 26.61 -4.93 41.92
N ALA A 28 27.16 -6.09 42.24
CA ALA A 28 26.57 -7.38 41.92
C ALA A 28 25.40 -7.65 42.87
N ALA A 29 24.24 -8.00 42.31
CA ALA A 29 23.17 -8.66 43.07
C ALA A 29 22.36 -9.55 42.09
N PRO A 30 21.77 -10.65 42.58
CA PRO A 30 21.41 -11.81 41.75
C PRO A 30 20.19 -11.56 40.86
N SER A 31 20.25 -12.15 39.71
CA SER A 31 19.20 -12.19 38.68
C SER A 31 17.84 -12.63 39.26
N PRO A 32 16.78 -11.83 39.05
CA PRO A 32 15.46 -12.39 38.93
C PRO A 32 15.27 -12.85 37.48
N SER A 33 14.96 -14.09 37.30
CA SER A 33 14.50 -14.66 36.02
C SER A 33 13.43 -13.80 35.40
N PRO A 34 13.56 -13.41 34.12
CA PRO A 34 12.43 -12.83 33.42
C PRO A 34 11.43 -13.94 33.12
N SER A 35 10.32 -13.92 33.82
CA SER A 35 9.13 -14.65 33.37
C SER A 35 8.64 -14.06 32.07
N PRO A 36 8.63 -14.78 30.95
CA PRO A 36 7.99 -14.31 29.73
C PRO A 36 6.49 -14.66 29.79
N THR A 37 5.72 -13.88 30.50
CA THR A 37 4.27 -13.99 30.37
C THR A 37 3.76 -12.71 29.71
N ALA A 38 4.12 -12.48 28.48
CA ALA A 38 3.35 -11.67 27.57
C ALA A 38 2.30 -12.57 26.92
N ALA A 39 1.33 -13.05 27.67
CA ALA A 39 0.07 -13.54 27.15
C ALA A 39 -0.64 -12.32 26.54
N GLY A 40 -0.40 -12.09 25.25
CA GLY A 40 -1.09 -11.09 24.49
C GLY A 40 -2.59 -11.31 24.59
N ASN A 41 -3.28 -10.30 25.11
CA ASN A 41 -4.72 -10.33 25.35
C ASN A 41 -5.43 -10.70 24.05
N PRO A 42 -6.17 -11.82 23.97
CA PRO A 42 -6.84 -12.28 22.75
C PRO A 42 -7.85 -11.26 22.17
N GLN A 43 -8.34 -10.35 23.01
CA GLN A 43 -9.22 -9.26 22.59
C GLN A 43 -8.51 -8.17 21.77
N GLN A 44 -7.24 -7.89 22.04
CA GLN A 44 -6.45 -6.94 21.26
C GLN A 44 -6.12 -7.51 19.88
N GLN A 45 -5.81 -8.80 19.78
CA GLN A 45 -5.54 -9.46 18.49
C GLN A 45 -6.78 -9.49 17.57
N GLN A 46 -7.98 -9.57 18.13
CA GLN A 46 -9.23 -9.57 17.37
C GLN A 46 -9.53 -8.17 16.79
N GLY A 47 -9.26 -7.10 17.54
CA GLY A 47 -9.38 -5.72 17.08
C GLY A 47 -8.42 -5.40 15.92
N ASP A 48 -7.17 -5.80 16.04
CA ASP A 48 -6.15 -5.61 15.01
C ASP A 48 -6.44 -6.38 13.72
N ASN A 49 -6.98 -7.58 13.84
CA ASN A 49 -7.37 -8.38 12.67
C ASN A 49 -8.55 -7.76 11.92
N ASN A 50 -9.55 -7.25 12.62
CA ASN A 50 -10.69 -6.57 12.01
C ASN A 50 -10.27 -5.29 11.29
N ALA A 51 -9.40 -4.46 11.88
CA ALA A 51 -8.86 -3.27 11.24
C ALA A 51 -8.11 -3.64 9.96
N ARG A 52 -7.21 -4.61 9.99
CA ARG A 52 -6.47 -5.09 8.81
C ARG A 52 -7.36 -5.65 7.71
N HIS A 53 -8.49 -6.27 8.07
CA HIS A 53 -9.48 -6.74 7.10
C HIS A 53 -10.23 -5.57 6.43
N HIS A 54 -10.55 -4.52 7.19
CA HIS A 54 -11.17 -3.31 6.68
C HIS A 54 -10.25 -2.60 5.68
N ASP A 55 -8.99 -2.39 6.04
CA ASP A 55 -7.97 -1.77 5.21
C ASP A 55 -7.82 -2.50 3.87
N ARG A 56 -7.69 -3.82 3.93
CA ARG A 56 -7.55 -4.66 2.72
C ARG A 56 -8.77 -4.58 1.81
N ARG A 57 -9.98 -4.51 2.37
CA ARG A 57 -11.20 -4.33 1.58
C ARG A 57 -11.23 -2.97 0.90
N ALA A 58 -10.89 -1.89 1.63
CA ALA A 58 -10.85 -0.55 1.10
C ALA A 58 -9.83 -0.42 -0.03
N ILE A 59 -8.61 -0.94 0.15
CA ILE A 59 -7.57 -0.96 -0.87
C ILE A 59 -8.03 -1.75 -2.11
N ARG A 60 -8.57 -2.96 -1.91
CA ARG A 60 -9.06 -3.79 -3.02
C ARG A 60 -10.14 -3.07 -3.82
N ARG A 61 -11.08 -2.41 -3.14
CA ARG A 61 -12.13 -1.64 -3.77
C ARG A 61 -11.56 -0.50 -4.61
N ALA A 62 -10.64 0.29 -4.04
CA ALA A 62 -9.97 1.37 -4.74
C ALA A 62 -9.26 0.87 -6.01
N VAL A 63 -8.57 -0.28 -5.92
CA VAL A 63 -7.89 -0.89 -7.09
C VAL A 63 -8.90 -1.28 -8.17
N ILE A 64 -9.99 -1.99 -7.82
CA ILE A 64 -11.01 -2.41 -8.79
C ILE A 64 -11.69 -1.20 -9.44
N GLU A 65 -11.99 -0.16 -8.68
CA GLU A 65 -12.56 1.08 -9.20
C GLU A 65 -11.59 1.77 -10.17
N SER A 66 -10.31 1.86 -9.81
CA SER A 66 -9.28 2.45 -10.69
C SER A 66 -9.06 1.63 -11.96
N GLU A 67 -9.01 0.31 -11.86
CA GLU A 67 -8.90 -0.56 -13.05
C GLU A 67 -10.13 -0.41 -13.97
N ALA A 68 -11.33 -0.31 -13.40
CA ALA A 68 -12.56 -0.12 -14.15
C ALA A 68 -12.57 1.23 -14.88
N ASP A 69 -12.12 2.30 -14.22
CA ASP A 69 -12.04 3.64 -14.83
C ASP A 69 -11.03 3.68 -15.98
N VAL A 70 -9.85 3.07 -15.80
CA VAL A 70 -8.85 2.97 -16.88
C VAL A 70 -9.38 2.17 -18.08
N LEU A 71 -10.21 1.15 -17.83
CA LEU A 71 -10.86 0.35 -18.87
C LEU A 71 -12.11 1.01 -19.45
N GLY A 72 -12.59 2.12 -18.87
CA GLY A 72 -13.83 2.77 -19.26
C GLY A 72 -15.05 1.86 -19.05
N THR A 73 -15.09 1.14 -17.93
CA THR A 73 -16.18 0.24 -17.57
C THR A 73 -16.63 0.47 -16.12
N ARG A 74 -17.75 -0.11 -15.72
CA ARG A 74 -18.20 -0.02 -14.34
C ARG A 74 -17.48 -1.07 -13.47
N PRO A 75 -17.21 -0.79 -12.20
CA PRO A 75 -16.55 -1.74 -11.31
C PRO A 75 -17.27 -3.09 -11.21
N GLU A 76 -18.61 -3.07 -11.21
CA GLU A 76 -19.43 -4.29 -11.16
C GLU A 76 -19.28 -5.14 -12.43
N ALA A 77 -19.21 -4.45 -13.58
CA ALA A 77 -19.02 -5.13 -14.88
C ALA A 77 -17.62 -5.74 -14.97
N LEU A 78 -16.59 -5.04 -14.45
CA LEU A 78 -15.24 -5.58 -14.34
C LEU A 78 -15.22 -6.82 -13.46
N VAL A 79 -15.79 -6.74 -12.26
CA VAL A 79 -15.86 -7.88 -11.32
C VAL A 79 -16.59 -9.07 -11.95
N LYS A 80 -17.70 -8.83 -12.67
CA LYS A 80 -18.41 -9.88 -13.40
C LYS A 80 -17.53 -10.52 -14.47
N ALA A 81 -16.87 -9.72 -15.29
CA ALA A 81 -15.97 -10.22 -16.34
C ALA A 81 -14.84 -11.07 -15.76
N LEU A 82 -14.25 -10.65 -14.64
CA LEU A 82 -13.22 -11.41 -13.94
C LEU A 82 -13.75 -12.75 -13.37
N LYS A 83 -14.99 -12.78 -12.86
CA LYS A 83 -15.66 -14.01 -12.42
C LYS A 83 -15.98 -14.95 -13.57
N ASP A 84 -16.30 -14.40 -14.75
CA ASP A 84 -16.53 -15.13 -16.00
C ASP A 84 -15.22 -15.66 -16.62
N GLY A 85 -14.09 -15.48 -15.94
CA GLY A 85 -12.77 -15.99 -16.34
C GLY A 85 -11.99 -15.05 -17.26
N LYS A 86 -12.48 -13.85 -17.54
CA LYS A 86 -11.72 -12.83 -18.30
C LYS A 86 -10.60 -12.26 -17.44
N THR A 87 -9.56 -11.79 -18.09
CA THR A 87 -8.39 -11.16 -17.43
C THR A 87 -8.38 -9.65 -17.68
N VAL A 88 -7.76 -8.90 -16.77
CA VAL A 88 -7.52 -7.45 -17.02
C VAL A 88 -6.67 -7.25 -18.26
N ALA A 89 -5.73 -8.16 -18.55
CA ALA A 89 -4.91 -8.12 -19.76
C ALA A 89 -5.75 -8.18 -21.04
N GLU A 90 -6.74 -9.07 -21.12
CA GLU A 90 -7.65 -9.19 -22.28
C GLU A 90 -8.51 -7.93 -22.45
N LEU A 91 -9.03 -7.41 -21.34
CA LEU A 91 -9.83 -6.19 -21.34
C LEU A 91 -9.01 -4.96 -21.76
N ALA A 92 -7.78 -4.83 -21.26
CA ALA A 92 -6.86 -3.77 -21.65
C ALA A 92 -6.48 -3.87 -23.13
N LYS A 93 -6.20 -5.08 -23.63
CA LYS A 93 -5.92 -5.34 -25.05
C LYS A 93 -7.10 -4.96 -25.94
N ALA A 94 -8.33 -5.29 -25.55
CA ALA A 94 -9.54 -4.90 -26.26
C ALA A 94 -9.73 -3.38 -26.35
N LYS A 95 -9.13 -2.62 -25.42
CA LYS A 95 -9.09 -1.15 -25.41
C LYS A 95 -7.83 -0.58 -26.10
N GLY A 96 -7.01 -1.41 -26.71
CA GLY A 96 -5.77 -0.99 -27.37
C GLY A 96 -4.68 -0.54 -26.39
N LEU A 97 -4.78 -0.91 -25.12
CA LEU A 97 -3.81 -0.53 -24.08
C LEU A 97 -2.74 -1.62 -23.92
N THR A 98 -1.49 -1.20 -23.96
CA THR A 98 -0.38 -2.04 -23.51
C THR A 98 -0.34 -2.12 -21.99
N LYS A 99 0.34 -3.12 -21.43
CA LYS A 99 0.51 -3.25 -19.98
C LYS A 99 1.13 -1.99 -19.35
N ALA A 100 2.13 -1.40 -20.01
CA ALA A 100 2.81 -0.21 -19.54
C ALA A 100 1.85 1.00 -19.50
N GLN A 101 1.08 1.21 -20.56
CA GLN A 101 0.09 2.29 -20.64
C GLN A 101 -1.02 2.12 -19.60
N PHE A 102 -1.51 0.88 -19.43
CA PHE A 102 -2.51 0.56 -18.42
C PHE A 102 -1.96 0.85 -17.01
N THR A 103 -0.76 0.35 -16.69
CA THR A 103 -0.12 0.57 -15.38
C THR A 103 0.09 2.05 -15.08
N ALA A 104 0.55 2.83 -16.06
CA ALA A 104 0.77 4.26 -15.89
C ALA A 104 -0.55 5.00 -15.56
N ARG A 105 -1.63 4.72 -16.30
CA ARG A 105 -2.96 5.31 -16.03
C ARG A 105 -3.52 4.85 -14.69
N LEU A 106 -3.37 3.57 -14.36
CA LEU A 106 -3.80 2.99 -13.09
C LEU A 106 -3.12 3.66 -11.91
N LEU A 107 -1.80 3.91 -11.98
CA LEU A 107 -1.07 4.57 -10.91
C LEU A 107 -1.58 5.99 -10.65
N VAL A 108 -1.90 6.75 -11.69
CA VAL A 108 -2.42 8.12 -11.54
C VAL A 108 -3.76 8.12 -10.82
N ASP A 109 -4.72 7.31 -11.29
CA ASP A 109 -6.06 7.27 -10.68
C ASP A 109 -6.04 6.67 -9.27
N LEU A 110 -5.29 5.58 -9.09
CA LEU A 110 -5.18 4.91 -7.80
C LEU A 110 -4.51 5.76 -6.73
N THR A 111 -3.51 6.59 -7.09
CA THR A 111 -2.88 7.53 -6.15
C THR A 111 -3.93 8.43 -5.53
N LEU A 112 -4.77 9.06 -6.34
CA LEU A 112 -5.83 9.96 -5.86
C LEU A 112 -6.83 9.26 -4.92
N ARG A 113 -7.14 7.99 -5.20
CA ARG A 113 -8.06 7.20 -4.36
C ARG A 113 -7.42 6.78 -3.06
N LEU A 114 -6.16 6.34 -3.09
CA LEU A 114 -5.43 5.96 -1.89
C LEU A 114 -5.16 7.16 -0.98
N ASP A 115 -4.86 8.34 -1.54
CA ASP A 115 -4.69 9.56 -0.75
C ASP A 115 -5.98 9.91 0.02
N ARG A 116 -7.15 9.79 -0.63
CA ARG A 116 -8.44 9.97 0.07
C ARG A 116 -8.64 8.96 1.19
N LEU A 117 -8.21 7.71 1.02
CA LEU A 117 -8.30 6.70 2.08
C LEU A 117 -7.35 7.01 3.24
N VAL A 118 -6.18 7.60 2.96
CA VAL A 118 -5.24 8.07 3.99
C VAL A 118 -5.80 9.27 4.74
N ASP A 119 -6.34 10.26 4.03
CA ASP A 119 -6.97 11.45 4.63
C ASP A 119 -8.13 11.08 5.55
N ASN A 120 -8.94 10.10 5.15
CA ASN A 120 -10.04 9.55 5.94
C ASN A 120 -9.57 8.56 7.03
N LYS A 121 -8.26 8.36 7.21
CA LYS A 121 -7.65 7.45 8.20
C LYS A 121 -8.13 5.98 8.06
N VAL A 122 -8.56 5.60 6.88
CA VAL A 122 -8.95 4.20 6.56
C VAL A 122 -7.72 3.35 6.38
N ILE A 123 -6.66 3.91 5.77
CA ILE A 123 -5.37 3.24 5.59
C ILE A 123 -4.23 4.16 6.02
N THR A 124 -3.05 3.59 6.26
CA THR A 124 -1.86 4.38 6.56
C THR A 124 -1.12 4.82 5.29
N PRO A 125 -0.35 5.93 5.32
CA PRO A 125 0.50 6.34 4.20
C PRO A 125 1.49 5.25 3.76
N ALA A 126 1.98 4.45 4.72
CA ALA A 126 2.88 3.33 4.44
C ALA A 126 2.19 2.23 3.63
N GLN A 127 0.91 1.94 3.91
CA GLN A 127 0.10 0.99 3.15
C GLN A 127 -0.14 1.50 1.73
N ALA A 128 -0.52 2.77 1.56
CA ALA A 128 -0.71 3.40 0.25
C ALA A 128 0.57 3.31 -0.59
N LYS A 129 1.72 3.75 -0.02
CA LYS A 129 3.03 3.67 -0.68
C LYS A 129 3.40 2.24 -1.11
N LYS A 130 3.14 1.25 -0.25
CA LYS A 130 3.42 -0.16 -0.55
C LYS A 130 2.59 -0.66 -1.73
N VAL A 131 1.31 -0.31 -1.80
CA VAL A 131 0.42 -0.69 -2.91
C VAL A 131 0.90 -0.07 -4.22
N LEU A 132 1.18 1.24 -4.23
CA LEU A 132 1.67 1.93 -5.42
C LEU A 132 3.02 1.37 -5.90
N ALA A 133 3.96 1.12 -5.00
CA ALA A 133 5.25 0.53 -5.34
C ALA A 133 5.11 -0.88 -5.95
N HIS A 134 4.17 -1.69 -5.44
CA HIS A 134 3.89 -3.02 -5.98
C HIS A 134 3.37 -2.96 -7.41
N ILE A 135 2.43 -2.06 -7.69
CA ILE A 135 1.88 -1.86 -9.03
C ILE A 135 2.91 -1.24 -9.98
N ALA A 136 3.69 -0.26 -9.52
CA ALA A 136 4.78 0.33 -10.31
C ALA A 136 5.85 -0.71 -10.69
N GLY A 137 6.08 -1.72 -9.84
CA GLY A 137 6.92 -2.88 -10.13
C GLY A 137 6.32 -3.88 -11.15
N GLY A 138 5.19 -3.54 -11.77
CA GLY A 138 4.55 -4.35 -12.81
C GLY A 138 3.60 -5.44 -12.29
N HIS A 139 3.31 -5.45 -10.97
CA HIS A 139 2.36 -6.37 -10.36
C HIS A 139 0.95 -5.78 -10.39
N VAL A 140 0.35 -5.74 -11.58
CA VAL A 140 -1.04 -5.28 -11.75
C VAL A 140 -1.97 -6.37 -11.23
N PRO A 141 -2.86 -6.05 -10.27
CA PRO A 141 -3.84 -6.99 -9.76
C PRO A 141 -4.73 -7.52 -10.89
N PHE A 142 -5.15 -8.76 -10.79
CA PHE A 142 -6.03 -9.44 -11.76
C PHE A 142 -5.55 -9.43 -13.22
N TRP A 143 -4.31 -9.00 -13.49
CA TRP A 143 -3.76 -8.96 -14.86
C TRP A 143 -3.88 -10.30 -15.56
N ASN A 144 -3.62 -11.41 -14.84
CA ASN A 144 -3.74 -12.79 -15.34
C ASN A 144 -5.04 -13.47 -14.86
N GLY A 145 -6.03 -12.71 -14.43
CA GLY A 145 -7.31 -13.22 -13.91
C GLY A 145 -7.33 -13.49 -12.41
N ILE A 146 -8.47 -13.97 -11.95
CA ILE A 146 -8.66 -14.40 -10.56
C ILE A 146 -8.28 -15.88 -10.50
N HIS A 147 -7.18 -16.20 -9.81
CA HIS A 147 -6.85 -17.59 -9.50
C HIS A 147 -7.79 -18.05 -8.38
N LEU A 148 -8.95 -18.55 -8.73
CA LEU A 148 -9.79 -19.31 -7.81
C LEU A 148 -9.04 -20.62 -7.56
N ARG A 149 -8.46 -20.79 -6.37
CA ARG A 149 -8.00 -22.11 -5.95
C ARG A 149 -9.22 -23.05 -5.95
N LYS A 150 -9.19 -24.01 -6.87
CA LYS A 150 -10.08 -25.16 -6.82
C LYS A 150 -9.76 -26.04 -5.63
#